data_80850c0e25080970cdfb66145b4f0bf9
#
_entry.id   80850c0e25080970cdfb66145b4f0bf9
#
_cell.length_a   1.000
_cell.length_b   1.000
_cell.length_c   1.000
_cell.angle_alpha   90.00
_cell.angle_beta   90.00
_cell.angle_gamma   90.00
#
_symmetry.space_group_name_H-M   'P 1'
#
loop_
_entity.id
_entity.type
_entity.pdbx_description
1 polymer ?
#
loop_
_entity_poly.entity_id
_entity_poly.type
_entity_poly.pdbx_seq_one_letter_code
_entity_poly.pdbx_strand_id
1 'polypeptide(L)'
;MGQIVGEDFSLSRDRAQLLITKEVMRHLKRFHDDTKIVIERNYVDKVYRDSYYTYYASKRTSYGRDAIKLSFFSDVADQIRIDTFKKTDKVTFLEESYRGFIVLRPTPPYIVGRSAIAPNLLKSNSFKTCLAYMPSTAVGLKVCAQAFPFSSQDTETISCAE
;
A
#
# COMPACT_ATOMS: atom_id res chain seq x y z
N MET A 1 -3.11 -10.78 -14.25
CA MET A 1 -3.34 -9.34 -14.06
C MET A 1 -4.32 -9.17 -12.91
N GLY A 2 -3.82 -8.80 -11.71
CA GLY A 2 -4.60 -8.80 -10.47
C GLY A 2 -5.83 -7.88 -10.54
N GLN A 3 -6.89 -8.28 -9.87
CA GLN A 3 -8.12 -7.51 -9.75
C GLN A 3 -7.92 -6.39 -8.73
N ILE A 4 -8.20 -5.14 -9.11
CA ILE A 4 -8.11 -3.99 -8.22
C ILE A 4 -9.48 -3.82 -7.57
N VAL A 5 -9.53 -3.96 -6.22
CA VAL A 5 -10.74 -3.75 -5.43
C VAL A 5 -10.54 -2.45 -4.64
N GLY A 6 -11.39 -1.45 -4.86
CA GLY A 6 -11.38 -0.17 -4.15
C GLY A 6 -12.59 0.00 -3.26
N GLU A 7 -12.55 0.96 -2.33
CA GLU A 7 -13.71 1.36 -1.53
C GLU A 7 -14.86 1.88 -2.39
N ASP A 8 -14.54 2.39 -3.57
CA ASP A 8 -15.50 2.92 -4.52
C ASP A 8 -15.62 1.94 -5.70
N PHE A 9 -16.68 1.16 -5.73
CA PHE A 9 -16.98 0.18 -6.79
C PHE A 9 -17.12 0.79 -8.19
N SER A 10 -17.16 2.14 -8.28
CA SER A 10 -17.29 2.87 -9.55
C SER A 10 -15.95 3.19 -10.22
N LEU A 11 -14.81 2.82 -9.61
CA LEU A 11 -13.52 3.07 -10.24
C LEU A 11 -13.32 2.12 -11.42
N SER A 12 -13.46 2.67 -12.61
CA SER A 12 -13.02 1.99 -13.82
C SER A 12 -11.53 1.65 -13.70
N ARG A 13 -11.14 0.51 -14.30
CA ARG A 13 -9.76 0.04 -14.37
C ARG A 13 -8.77 1.15 -14.79
N ASP A 14 -9.20 2.02 -15.70
CA ASP A 14 -8.40 3.13 -16.22
C ASP A 14 -8.12 4.21 -15.17
N ARG A 15 -9.08 4.50 -14.31
CA ARG A 15 -8.92 5.44 -13.20
C ARG A 15 -8.00 4.90 -12.10
N ALA A 16 -8.06 3.60 -11.84
CA ALA A 16 -7.13 2.96 -10.91
C ALA A 16 -5.70 2.96 -11.47
N GLN A 17 -5.52 2.78 -12.77
CA GLN A 17 -4.21 2.88 -13.43
C GLN A 17 -3.63 4.30 -13.37
N LEU A 18 -4.45 5.34 -13.46
CA LEU A 18 -4.03 6.74 -13.32
C LEU A 18 -3.58 7.08 -11.89
N LEU A 19 -4.10 6.38 -10.89
CA LEU A 19 -3.71 6.56 -9.49
C LEU A 19 -2.41 5.83 -9.12
N ILE A 20 -2.01 4.87 -9.93
CA ILE A 20 -0.80 4.08 -9.76
C ILE A 20 0.21 4.58 -10.78
N THR A 21 1.19 5.36 -10.32
CA THR A 21 2.24 5.92 -11.19
C THR A 21 3.00 4.83 -11.95
N LYS A 22 3.68 5.21 -13.05
CA LYS A 22 4.53 4.29 -13.84
C LYS A 22 5.54 3.52 -12.96
N GLU A 23 6.04 4.15 -11.91
CA GLU A 23 7.00 3.54 -10.99
C GLU A 23 6.37 2.38 -10.21
N VAL A 24 5.20 2.62 -9.62
CA VAL A 24 4.46 1.56 -8.90
C VAL A 24 4.07 0.44 -9.85
N MET A 25 3.59 0.76 -11.06
CA MET A 25 3.26 -0.24 -12.08
C MET A 25 4.45 -1.11 -12.47
N ARG A 26 5.67 -0.54 -12.50
CA ARG A 26 6.89 -1.32 -12.76
C ARG A 26 7.14 -2.35 -11.68
N HIS A 27 6.91 -2.01 -10.42
CA HIS A 27 7.04 -2.93 -9.30
C HIS A 27 5.92 -3.98 -9.27
N LEU A 28 4.68 -3.59 -9.57
CA LEU A 28 3.54 -4.51 -9.62
C LEU A 28 3.71 -5.63 -10.65
N LYS A 29 4.43 -5.40 -11.75
CA LYS A 29 4.76 -6.45 -12.73
C LYS A 29 5.60 -7.59 -12.16
N ARG A 30 6.31 -7.36 -11.05
CA ARG A 30 7.13 -8.37 -10.37
C ARG A 30 6.34 -9.19 -9.36
N PHE A 31 5.11 -8.81 -9.06
CA PHE A 31 4.24 -9.52 -8.14
C PHE A 31 3.60 -10.74 -8.83
N HIS A 32 3.21 -11.71 -8.05
CA HIS A 32 2.45 -12.84 -8.53
C HIS A 32 1.16 -12.38 -9.23
N ASP A 33 0.77 -13.07 -10.30
CA ASP A 33 -0.38 -12.69 -11.12
C ASP A 33 -1.71 -12.88 -10.38
N ASP A 34 -1.71 -13.70 -9.34
CA ASP A 34 -2.81 -13.96 -8.41
C ASP A 34 -2.96 -12.89 -7.30
N THR A 35 -2.15 -11.83 -7.32
CA THR A 35 -2.19 -10.78 -6.31
C THR A 35 -3.43 -9.91 -6.45
N LYS A 36 -4.19 -9.77 -5.37
CA LYS A 36 -5.30 -8.81 -5.23
C LYS A 36 -4.79 -7.56 -4.52
N ILE A 37 -5.23 -6.40 -5.00
CA ILE A 37 -4.82 -5.09 -4.48
C ILE A 37 -6.04 -4.38 -3.94
N VAL A 38 -6.00 -4.01 -2.67
CA VAL A 38 -6.98 -3.14 -2.03
C VAL A 38 -6.41 -1.74 -1.97
N ILE A 39 -7.11 -0.77 -2.54
CA ILE A 39 -6.70 0.63 -2.60
C ILE A 39 -7.49 1.42 -1.57
N GLU A 40 -6.80 1.96 -0.57
CA GLU A 40 -7.35 2.89 0.41
C GLU A 40 -6.94 4.31 0.03
N ARG A 41 -7.91 5.13 -0.33
CA ARG A 41 -7.73 6.56 -0.57
C ARG A 41 -7.84 7.32 0.76
N ASN A 42 -7.31 8.52 0.78
CA ASN A 42 -7.34 9.39 1.95
C ASN A 42 -6.72 8.70 3.19
N TYR A 43 -5.71 7.86 2.94
CA TYR A 43 -5.00 7.17 4.01
C TYR A 43 -4.18 8.16 4.83
N VAL A 44 -4.35 8.10 6.15
CA VAL A 44 -3.58 8.93 7.08
C VAL A 44 -2.25 8.25 7.38
N ASP A 45 -1.22 8.57 6.60
CA ASP A 45 0.15 8.21 6.95
C ASP A 45 0.66 9.22 7.98
N LYS A 46 0.94 8.76 9.20
CA LYS A 46 1.36 9.61 10.32
C LYS A 46 2.61 10.41 9.98
N VAL A 47 3.62 9.76 9.42
CA VAL A 47 4.90 10.39 9.09
C VAL A 47 4.73 11.46 8.03
N TYR A 48 4.03 11.13 6.94
CA TYR A 48 3.74 12.12 5.91
C TYR A 48 2.87 13.26 6.43
N ARG A 49 1.91 12.97 7.30
CA ARG A 49 1.04 14.00 7.88
C ARG A 49 1.82 15.00 8.72
N ASP A 50 2.82 14.54 9.49
CA ASP A 50 3.71 15.42 10.25
C ASP A 50 4.56 16.27 9.30
N SER A 51 5.19 15.68 8.28
CA SER A 51 5.92 16.42 7.23
C SER A 51 5.01 17.42 6.48
N TYR A 52 3.75 17.07 6.23
CA TYR A 52 2.81 17.95 5.58
C TYR A 52 2.59 19.23 6.39
N TYR A 53 2.31 19.14 7.68
CA TYR A 53 2.05 20.33 8.51
C TYR A 53 3.30 21.14 8.78
N THR A 54 4.46 20.51 8.90
CA THR A 54 5.72 21.22 9.18
C THR A 54 6.33 21.86 7.95
N TYR A 55 6.07 21.32 6.75
CA TYR A 55 6.75 21.74 5.54
C TYR A 55 5.81 22.01 4.36
N TYR A 56 5.04 21.01 3.90
CA TYR A 56 4.27 21.12 2.66
C TYR A 56 3.11 22.10 2.71
N ALA A 57 2.48 22.27 3.88
CA ALA A 57 1.36 23.19 4.07
C ALA A 57 1.76 24.66 3.86
N SER A 58 3.03 25.04 4.03
CA SER A 58 3.55 26.39 3.83
C SER A 58 3.98 26.69 2.39
N LYS A 59 4.00 25.69 1.51
CA LYS A 59 4.43 25.85 0.13
C LYS A 59 3.37 26.53 -0.74
N ARG A 60 3.83 27.25 -1.76
CA ARG A 60 2.93 27.85 -2.77
C ARG A 60 2.18 26.79 -3.59
N THR A 61 2.80 25.65 -3.82
CA THR A 61 2.18 24.52 -4.51
C THR A 61 1.26 23.79 -3.55
N SER A 62 0.03 23.53 -3.97
CA SER A 62 -0.91 22.75 -3.18
C SER A 62 -0.53 21.25 -3.25
N TYR A 63 -0.14 20.69 -2.12
CA TYR A 63 0.10 19.25 -1.95
C TYR A 63 -1.12 18.58 -1.32
N GLY A 64 -1.38 17.34 -1.72
CA GLY A 64 -2.39 16.51 -1.06
C GLY A 64 -1.98 16.22 0.39
N ARG A 65 -2.94 16.25 1.29
CA ARG A 65 -2.71 15.97 2.72
C ARG A 65 -2.70 14.48 3.03
N ASP A 66 -3.44 13.70 2.26
CA ASP A 66 -3.68 12.28 2.50
C ASP A 66 -2.94 11.43 1.49
N ALA A 67 -2.37 10.33 1.97
CA ALA A 67 -1.68 9.34 1.15
C ALA A 67 -2.67 8.35 0.51
N ILE A 68 -2.15 7.53 -0.40
CA ILE A 68 -2.85 6.37 -0.94
C ILE A 68 -2.14 5.13 -0.42
N LYS A 69 -2.88 4.18 0.14
CA LYS A 69 -2.33 2.90 0.57
C LYS A 69 -2.81 1.78 -0.33
N LEU A 70 -1.87 0.96 -0.76
CA LEU A 70 -2.09 -0.27 -1.52
C LEU A 70 -1.81 -1.46 -0.60
N SER A 71 -2.80 -2.25 -0.27
CA SER A 71 -2.67 -3.48 0.50
C SER A 71 -2.77 -4.69 -0.41
N PHE A 72 -1.86 -5.66 -0.23
CA PHE A 72 -1.71 -6.82 -1.11
C PHE A 72 -2.17 -8.09 -0.43
N PHE A 73 -2.94 -8.89 -1.15
CA PHE A 73 -3.47 -10.17 -0.71
C PHE A 73 -3.23 -11.23 -1.78
N SER A 74 -3.05 -12.49 -1.38
CA SER A 74 -3.01 -13.62 -2.33
C SER A 74 -4.40 -14.00 -2.80
N ASP A 75 -4.49 -14.66 -3.96
CA ASP A 75 -5.74 -15.00 -4.66
C ASP A 75 -6.53 -16.17 -4.05
N VAL A 76 -6.08 -16.74 -2.95
CA VAL A 76 -6.84 -17.79 -2.25
C VAL A 76 -8.27 -17.32 -1.93
N ALA A 77 -8.53 -16.03 -2.15
CA ALA A 77 -9.82 -15.41 -2.00
C ALA A 77 -10.36 -14.87 -3.32
N ASP A 78 -10.95 -15.73 -4.14
CA ASP A 78 -11.83 -15.28 -5.24
C ASP A 78 -12.96 -14.34 -4.78
N GLN A 79 -13.05 -14.07 -3.49
CA GLN A 79 -14.11 -13.33 -2.84
C GLN A 79 -13.63 -12.24 -1.90
N ILE A 80 -12.41 -11.66 -2.05
CA ILE A 80 -12.08 -10.44 -1.32
C ILE A 80 -12.96 -9.31 -1.88
N ARG A 81 -14.10 -9.14 -1.24
CA ARG A 81 -14.98 -7.97 -1.40
C ARG A 81 -14.87 -7.12 -0.15
N ILE A 82 -15.16 -5.85 -0.25
CA ILE A 82 -15.15 -4.94 0.91
C ILE A 82 -16.01 -5.48 2.06
N ASP A 83 -17.11 -6.15 1.73
CA ASP A 83 -17.96 -6.81 2.73
C ASP A 83 -17.25 -7.91 3.50
N THR A 84 -16.19 -8.51 2.95
CA THR A 84 -15.40 -9.54 3.63
C THR A 84 -14.62 -8.96 4.80
N PHE A 85 -14.17 -7.70 4.71
CA PHE A 85 -13.48 -7.01 5.81
C PHE A 85 -14.39 -6.67 6.99
N LYS A 86 -15.71 -6.68 6.79
CA LYS A 86 -16.70 -6.41 7.84
C LYS A 86 -17.17 -7.66 8.57
N LYS A 87 -16.81 -8.86 8.10
CA LYS A 87 -17.24 -10.14 8.67
C LYS A 87 -16.17 -10.70 9.58
N THR A 88 -16.48 -10.81 10.86
CA THR A 88 -15.56 -11.27 11.91
C THR A 88 -15.04 -12.69 11.70
N ASP A 89 -15.85 -13.56 11.10
CA ASP A 89 -15.54 -14.97 10.83
C ASP A 89 -14.50 -15.18 9.70
N LYS A 90 -14.18 -14.13 8.92
CA LYS A 90 -13.21 -14.18 7.83
C LYS A 90 -11.89 -13.47 8.14
N VAL A 91 -11.69 -12.99 9.35
CA VAL A 91 -10.48 -12.25 9.76
C VAL A 91 -9.23 -13.10 9.59
N THR A 92 -9.23 -14.33 10.10
CA THR A 92 -8.08 -15.26 10.00
C THR A 92 -7.66 -15.49 8.56
N PHE A 93 -8.61 -15.68 7.68
CA PHE A 93 -8.37 -15.87 6.26
C PHE A 93 -7.72 -14.63 5.60
N LEU A 94 -8.17 -13.42 5.95
CA LEU A 94 -7.59 -12.19 5.46
C LEU A 94 -6.16 -11.98 5.99
N GLU A 95 -5.90 -12.33 7.24
CA GLU A 95 -4.57 -12.29 7.84
C GLU A 95 -3.60 -13.24 7.13
N GLU A 96 -4.00 -14.47 6.88
CA GLU A 96 -3.19 -15.49 6.19
C GLU A 96 -2.90 -15.11 4.73
N SER A 97 -3.85 -14.47 4.05
CA SER A 97 -3.71 -14.03 2.67
C SER A 97 -2.93 -12.73 2.51
N TYR A 98 -2.71 -11.98 3.60
CA TYR A 98 -2.05 -10.68 3.57
C TYR A 98 -0.56 -10.81 3.22
N ARG A 99 -0.09 -9.97 2.26
CA ARG A 99 1.27 -9.99 1.71
C ARG A 99 2.02 -8.68 1.87
N GLY A 100 1.42 -7.69 2.55
CA GLY A 100 2.06 -6.42 2.79
C GLY A 100 1.34 -5.23 2.17
N PHE A 101 2.03 -4.08 2.16
CA PHE A 101 1.44 -2.83 1.70
C PHE A 101 2.49 -1.87 1.14
N ILE A 102 2.03 -0.94 0.30
CA ILE A 102 2.79 0.22 -0.16
C ILE A 102 1.97 1.47 0.16
N VAL A 103 2.62 2.48 0.74
CA VAL A 103 2.05 3.82 0.93
C VAL A 103 2.63 4.76 -0.12
N LEU A 104 1.77 5.45 -0.85
CA LEU A 104 2.13 6.46 -1.84
C LEU A 104 1.82 7.84 -1.28
N ARG A 105 2.84 8.66 -1.11
CA ARG A 105 2.71 10.05 -0.69
C ARG A 105 2.33 10.91 -1.89
N PRO A 106 1.40 11.88 -1.77
CA PRO A 106 0.96 12.73 -2.88
C PRO A 106 1.94 13.89 -3.16
N THR A 107 3.21 13.57 -3.20
CA THR A 107 4.30 14.48 -3.56
C THR A 107 4.85 14.07 -4.93
N PRO A 108 5.12 15.00 -5.87
CA PRO A 108 5.71 14.66 -7.16
C PRO A 108 7.23 14.35 -7.05
N PRO A 109 7.74 13.31 -7.68
CA PRO A 109 7.03 12.13 -8.20
C PRO A 109 6.51 11.32 -7.02
N TYR A 110 5.33 10.73 -7.08
CA TYR A 110 4.73 9.98 -5.98
C TYR A 110 5.74 9.13 -5.22
N ILE A 111 6.10 9.58 -4.03
CA ILE A 111 7.16 8.97 -3.25
C ILE A 111 6.57 7.84 -2.43
N VAL A 112 7.30 6.72 -2.39
CA VAL A 112 6.92 5.56 -1.59
C VAL A 112 7.23 5.87 -0.12
N GLY A 113 6.20 6.00 0.69
CA GLY A 113 6.31 6.14 2.14
C GLY A 113 6.60 4.81 2.83
N ARG A 114 6.38 4.75 4.13
CA ARG A 114 6.56 3.54 4.94
C ARG A 114 5.77 2.38 4.34
N SER A 115 6.48 1.37 3.86
CA SER A 115 5.94 0.24 3.12
C SER A 115 6.58 -1.06 3.57
N ALA A 116 5.90 -2.16 3.34
CA ALA A 116 6.42 -3.48 3.66
C ALA A 116 5.90 -4.53 2.67
N ILE A 117 6.79 -5.33 2.12
CA ILE A 117 6.47 -6.35 1.13
C ILE A 117 6.97 -7.71 1.62
N ALA A 118 6.08 -8.69 1.67
CA ALA A 118 6.44 -10.06 1.96
C ALA A 118 7.10 -10.73 0.75
N PRO A 119 8.12 -11.63 0.95
CA PRO A 119 8.81 -12.31 -0.15
C PRO A 119 7.87 -13.10 -1.06
N ASN A 120 6.82 -13.67 -0.51
CA ASN A 120 5.84 -14.47 -1.23
C ASN A 120 4.88 -13.63 -2.11
N LEU A 121 5.00 -12.31 -2.10
CA LEU A 121 4.33 -11.43 -3.06
C LEU A 121 5.07 -11.39 -4.40
N LEU A 122 6.39 -11.65 -4.42
CA LEU A 122 7.24 -11.54 -5.59
C LEU A 122 7.35 -12.85 -6.35
N LYS A 123 7.35 -12.79 -7.69
CA LYS A 123 7.59 -13.92 -8.58
C LYS A 123 8.96 -14.55 -8.38
N SER A 124 9.94 -13.76 -7.95
CA SER A 124 11.29 -14.24 -7.63
C SER A 124 11.53 -14.17 -6.12
N ASN A 125 11.93 -15.28 -5.52
CA ASN A 125 12.33 -15.40 -4.10
C ASN A 125 13.69 -14.72 -3.82
N SER A 126 13.91 -13.50 -4.32
CA SER A 126 15.24 -12.89 -4.35
C SER A 126 15.69 -12.30 -3.01
N PHE A 127 14.81 -12.18 -2.00
CA PHE A 127 15.25 -11.80 -0.65
C PHE A 127 14.49 -12.59 0.42
N LYS A 128 15.25 -13.27 1.27
CA LYS A 128 14.73 -14.01 2.43
C LYS A 128 15.30 -13.47 3.75
N THR A 129 16.12 -12.44 3.68
CA THR A 129 16.85 -11.86 4.81
C THR A 129 16.21 -10.54 5.24
N CYS A 130 16.39 -10.15 6.50
CA CYS A 130 15.93 -8.91 7.07
C CYS A 130 14.39 -8.75 7.07
N LEU A 131 13.67 -9.84 7.32
CA LEU A 131 12.22 -9.79 7.48
C LEU A 131 11.84 -9.41 8.91
N ALA A 132 10.83 -8.57 9.05
CA ALA A 132 10.24 -8.21 10.32
C ALA A 132 8.72 -8.44 10.30
N TYR A 133 8.13 -8.61 11.48
CA TYR A 133 6.68 -8.58 11.62
C TYR A 133 6.21 -7.14 11.47
N MET A 134 5.48 -6.90 10.39
CA MET A 134 5.00 -5.57 10.02
C MET A 134 3.49 -5.49 10.23
N PRO A 135 3.06 -4.97 11.40
CA PRO A 135 1.63 -4.74 11.65
C PRO A 135 1.13 -3.58 10.79
N SER A 136 -0.08 -3.72 10.30
CA SER A 136 -0.76 -2.72 9.49
C SER A 136 -2.27 -2.81 9.69
N THR A 137 -3.00 -1.96 8.99
CA THR A 137 -4.46 -2.04 8.90
C THR A 137 -4.86 -2.07 7.43
N ALA A 138 -5.83 -2.86 7.07
CA ALA A 138 -6.44 -2.86 5.76
C ALA A 138 -7.95 -2.69 5.91
N VAL A 139 -8.51 -1.60 5.43
CA VAL A 139 -9.94 -1.26 5.56
C VAL A 139 -10.43 -1.38 7.01
N GLY A 140 -9.60 -0.90 7.97
CA GLY A 140 -9.91 -0.95 9.40
C GLY A 140 -9.59 -2.28 10.10
N LEU A 141 -9.29 -3.35 9.38
CA LEU A 141 -8.88 -4.62 9.94
C LEU A 141 -7.37 -4.61 10.27
N LYS A 142 -7.00 -5.08 11.46
CA LYS A 142 -5.59 -5.29 11.81
C LYS A 142 -5.06 -6.51 11.07
N VAL A 143 -3.97 -6.34 10.35
CA VAL A 143 -3.27 -7.39 9.60
C VAL A 143 -1.78 -7.32 9.88
N CYS A 144 -1.08 -8.44 9.72
CA CYS A 144 0.36 -8.50 9.90
C CYS A 144 1.00 -9.34 8.81
N ALA A 145 2.14 -8.93 8.32
CA ALA A 145 2.94 -9.73 7.39
C ALA A 145 4.39 -9.81 7.87
N GLN A 146 5.02 -10.96 7.67
CA GLN A 146 6.47 -11.07 7.76
C GLN A 146 7.06 -10.53 6.46
N ALA A 147 7.58 -9.31 6.52
CA ALA A 147 7.87 -8.53 5.33
C ALA A 147 9.17 -7.72 5.46
N PHE A 148 9.72 -7.31 4.35
CA PHE A 148 10.84 -6.38 4.28
C PHE A 148 10.31 -4.94 4.32
N PRO A 149 10.63 -4.16 5.38
CA PRO A 149 10.24 -2.77 5.46
C PRO A 149 11.13 -1.90 4.57
N PHE A 150 10.53 -0.91 3.91
CA PHE A 150 11.25 0.09 3.14
C PHE A 150 10.48 1.40 3.04
N SER A 151 11.20 2.47 2.79
CA SER A 151 10.68 3.80 2.50
C SER A 151 11.64 4.50 1.55
N SER A 152 11.14 5.28 0.60
CA SER A 152 11.99 6.17 -0.18
C SER A 152 12.17 7.49 0.53
N GLN A 153 13.35 8.08 0.37
CA GLN A 153 13.60 9.41 0.89
C GLN A 153 12.85 10.47 0.06
N ASP A 154 12.38 11.48 0.77
CA ASP A 154 11.84 12.67 0.18
C ASP A 154 12.96 13.49 -0.45
N THR A 155 12.73 14.07 -1.62
CA THR A 155 13.70 14.96 -2.27
C THR A 155 13.78 16.32 -1.59
N GLU A 156 12.79 16.69 -0.80
CA GLU A 156 12.65 18.01 -0.20
C GLU A 156 12.75 18.02 1.35
N THR A 157 12.50 16.89 1.99
CA THR A 157 12.64 16.75 3.45
C THR A 157 13.63 15.63 3.77
N ILE A 158 14.47 15.84 4.78
CA ILE A 158 15.43 14.83 5.22
C ILE A 158 14.75 13.95 6.26
N SER A 159 14.30 12.75 5.84
CA SER A 159 13.71 11.74 6.72
C SER A 159 14.77 10.69 7.10
N CYS A 160 15.87 11.13 7.71
CA CYS A 160 16.98 10.22 8.03
C CYS A 160 16.73 9.30 9.24
N ALA A 161 15.61 9.44 9.94
CA ALA A 161 15.33 8.77 11.22
C ALA A 161 13.96 8.08 11.28
N GLU A 162 13.43 7.60 10.15
CA GLU A 162 12.22 6.79 10.14
C GLU A 162 12.48 5.31 10.45
#